data_75889b39bf58950fc7c71d6f8350ce94
#
_entry.id   75889b39bf58950fc7c71d6f8350ce94
#
_cell.length_a   1.000
_cell.length_b   1.000
_cell.length_c   1.000
_cell.angle_alpha   90.00
_cell.angle_beta   90.00
_cell.angle_gamma   90.00
#
_symmetry.space_group_name_H-M   'P 1'
#
loop_
_entity.id
_entity.type
_entity.pdbx_description
1 polymer ?
#
loop_
_entity_poly.entity_id
_entity_poly.type
_entity_poly.pdbx_seq_one_letter_code
_entity_poly.pdbx_strand_id
1 'polypeptide(L)'
;TVVLSIGLSLISVGINSFGGGNGAKDFGSLENLFLAFVVLIVILFVKHWTKGYLSSSSILIGIIVGYIVAAIMGCVLPHTAVTADGVEYTKSWVLNWNKVAEAKWIAIPKFMPVKPVFDLRAILPVLVMFVVTAVETVGDISGVMVGGVGREATDKELSGGVMCDGLGSSLAALFGVLPNTSFSQNVGLVAMTKVVNRIALA
;
A
#
# COMPACT_ATOMS: atom_id res chain seq x y z
N THR A 1 16.07 4.76 -12.64
CA THR A 1 16.46 5.74 -11.58
C THR A 1 15.28 6.15 -10.72
N VAL A 2 14.11 6.52 -11.28
CA VAL A 2 12.91 6.96 -10.52
C VAL A 2 12.43 5.87 -9.54
N VAL A 3 12.24 4.63 -9.98
CA VAL A 3 11.81 3.50 -9.14
C VAL A 3 12.79 3.24 -7.98
N LEU A 4 14.10 3.39 -8.23
CA LEU A 4 15.10 3.29 -7.17
C LEU A 4 14.96 4.41 -6.14
N SER A 5 14.74 5.64 -6.57
CA SER A 5 14.52 6.78 -5.67
C SER A 5 13.27 6.61 -4.81
N ILE A 6 12.17 6.11 -5.40
CA ILE A 6 10.94 5.77 -4.68
C ILE A 6 11.23 4.66 -3.65
N GLY A 7 11.94 3.59 -4.05
CA GLY A 7 12.32 2.52 -3.14
C GLY A 7 13.15 3.02 -1.96
N LEU A 8 14.11 3.90 -2.20
CA LEU A 8 14.94 4.49 -1.14
C LEU A 8 14.14 5.40 -0.21
N SER A 9 13.19 6.18 -0.73
CA SER A 9 12.33 7.04 0.10
C SER A 9 11.38 6.23 1.01
N LEU A 10 11.01 5.03 0.60
CA LEU A 10 10.15 4.14 1.39
C LEU A 10 10.88 3.36 2.49
N ILE A 11 12.22 3.40 2.53
CA ILE A 11 13.00 2.70 3.59
C ILE A 11 12.61 3.21 4.98
N SER A 12 12.52 4.51 5.16
CA SER A 12 12.13 5.10 6.45
C SER A 12 10.70 4.71 6.85
N VAL A 13 9.78 4.64 5.90
CA VAL A 13 8.41 4.17 6.12
C VAL A 13 8.41 2.69 6.51
N GLY A 14 9.21 1.88 5.83
CA GLY A 14 9.40 0.47 6.15
C GLY A 14 9.94 0.25 7.56
N ILE A 15 10.98 0.98 7.96
CA ILE A 15 11.56 0.92 9.31
C ILE A 15 10.54 1.32 10.37
N ASN A 16 9.80 2.39 10.13
CA ASN A 16 8.76 2.84 11.05
C ASN A 16 7.64 1.79 11.19
N SER A 17 7.20 1.21 10.09
CA SER A 17 6.19 0.14 10.11
C SER A 17 6.70 -1.11 10.81
N PHE A 18 7.97 -1.45 10.64
CA PHE A 18 8.63 -2.59 11.29
C PHE A 18 8.72 -2.42 12.81
N GLY A 19 8.91 -1.18 13.27
CA GLY A 19 8.96 -0.84 14.70
C GLY A 19 7.59 -0.73 15.39
N GLY A 20 6.47 -0.84 14.67
CA GLY A 20 5.12 -0.74 15.24
C GLY A 20 4.25 0.40 14.66
N GLY A 21 4.80 1.18 13.72
CA GLY A 21 4.10 2.27 13.04
C GLY A 21 4.50 3.66 13.51
N ASN A 22 4.15 4.67 12.69
CA ASN A 22 4.45 6.06 12.99
C ASN A 22 3.71 6.53 14.25
N GLY A 23 4.47 7.04 15.22
CA GLY A 23 3.90 7.57 16.46
C GLY A 23 3.44 6.52 17.47
N ALA A 24 3.80 5.26 17.26
CA ALA A 24 3.54 4.20 18.23
C ALA A 24 4.30 4.46 19.54
N LYS A 25 3.60 4.41 20.67
CA LYS A 25 4.19 4.60 22.00
C LYS A 25 5.13 3.46 22.39
N ASP A 26 4.94 2.29 21.79
CA ASP A 26 5.75 1.07 21.94
C ASP A 26 6.68 0.83 20.73
N PHE A 27 7.09 1.91 20.06
CA PHE A 27 7.99 1.81 18.92
C PHE A 27 9.28 1.06 19.29
N GLY A 28 9.64 0.06 18.47
CA GLY A 28 10.84 -0.76 18.69
C GLY A 28 10.72 -1.78 19.82
N SER A 29 9.52 -2.03 20.36
CA SER A 29 9.32 -3.09 21.35
C SER A 29 9.66 -4.46 20.77
N LEU A 30 10.11 -5.38 21.64
CA LEU A 30 10.47 -6.73 21.23
C LEU A 30 9.29 -7.47 20.58
N GLU A 31 8.08 -7.20 21.05
CA GLU A 31 6.86 -7.80 20.49
C GLU A 31 6.61 -7.33 19.05
N ASN A 32 6.74 -6.02 18.79
CA ASN A 32 6.58 -5.46 17.45
C ASN A 32 7.66 -5.99 16.50
N LEU A 33 8.92 -6.01 16.94
CA LEU A 33 10.01 -6.54 16.15
C LEU A 33 9.84 -8.04 15.87
N PHE A 34 9.42 -8.82 16.85
CA PHE A 34 9.18 -10.26 16.69
C PHE A 34 8.10 -10.50 15.64
N LEU A 35 6.95 -9.81 15.75
CA LEU A 35 5.86 -9.93 14.78
C LEU A 35 6.32 -9.55 13.38
N ALA A 36 7.04 -8.44 13.24
CA ALA A 36 7.55 -7.96 11.96
C ALA A 36 8.55 -8.96 11.34
N PHE A 37 9.46 -9.54 12.15
CA PHE A 37 10.39 -10.57 11.69
C PHE A 37 9.68 -11.84 11.23
N VAL A 38 8.68 -12.30 11.96
CA VAL A 38 7.90 -13.49 11.57
C VAL A 38 7.23 -13.26 10.21
N VAL A 39 6.58 -12.13 10.02
CA VAL A 39 5.93 -11.77 8.75
C VAL A 39 6.96 -11.70 7.61
N LEU A 40 8.10 -11.05 7.84
CA LEU A 40 9.17 -10.93 6.85
C LEU A 40 9.72 -12.31 6.44
N ILE A 41 10.03 -13.17 7.42
CA ILE A 41 10.53 -14.52 7.17
C ILE A 41 9.53 -15.33 6.38
N VAL A 42 8.23 -15.27 6.73
CA VAL A 42 7.17 -15.98 6.01
C VAL A 42 7.08 -15.50 4.56
N ILE A 43 7.10 -14.19 4.32
CA ILE A 43 7.06 -13.63 2.95
C ILE A 43 8.26 -14.11 2.14
N LEU A 44 9.47 -14.02 2.70
CA LEU A 44 10.70 -14.44 2.01
C LEU A 44 10.70 -15.95 1.75
N PHE A 45 10.27 -16.75 2.73
CA PHE A 45 10.16 -18.19 2.61
C PHE A 45 9.19 -18.57 1.50
N VAL A 46 7.96 -18.06 1.54
CA VAL A 46 6.95 -18.36 0.53
C VAL A 46 7.42 -17.89 -0.84
N LYS A 47 7.98 -16.70 -0.96
CA LYS A 47 8.46 -16.16 -2.23
C LYS A 47 9.62 -16.95 -2.83
N HIS A 48 10.53 -17.49 -2.00
CA HIS A 48 11.71 -18.20 -2.45
C HIS A 48 11.42 -19.66 -2.78
N TRP A 49 10.63 -20.35 -1.93
CA TRP A 49 10.40 -21.79 -2.07
C TRP A 49 9.18 -22.13 -2.92
N THR A 50 8.24 -21.21 -3.15
CA THR A 50 7.07 -21.50 -3.97
C THR A 50 7.19 -20.86 -5.35
N LYS A 51 6.45 -21.41 -6.33
CA LYS A 51 6.40 -20.92 -7.70
C LYS A 51 4.95 -20.59 -8.09
N GLY A 52 4.78 -19.78 -9.13
CA GLY A 52 3.47 -19.42 -9.66
C GLY A 52 2.65 -18.53 -8.73
N TYR A 53 1.37 -18.83 -8.58
CA TYR A 53 0.43 -18.01 -7.82
C TYR A 53 0.76 -17.86 -6.34
N LEU A 54 1.29 -18.89 -5.69
CA LEU A 54 1.68 -18.83 -4.28
C LEU A 54 2.84 -17.85 -4.06
N SER A 55 3.83 -17.85 -4.93
CA SER A 55 4.94 -16.88 -4.86
C SER A 55 4.44 -15.45 -5.08
N SER A 56 3.48 -15.24 -5.99
CA SER A 56 2.87 -13.93 -6.23
C SER A 56 2.01 -13.47 -5.04
N SER A 57 1.38 -14.39 -4.33
CA SER A 57 0.54 -14.13 -3.16
C SER A 57 1.32 -14.12 -1.83
N SER A 58 2.65 -14.14 -1.84
CA SER A 58 3.49 -14.23 -0.65
C SER A 58 3.20 -13.11 0.37
N ILE A 59 2.92 -11.91 -0.10
CA ILE A 59 2.58 -10.76 0.76
C ILE A 59 1.24 -11.00 1.47
N LEU A 60 0.23 -11.47 0.73
CA LEU A 60 -1.09 -11.79 1.31
C LEU A 60 -0.99 -12.88 2.37
N ILE A 61 -0.22 -13.94 2.07
CA ILE A 61 0.05 -15.02 3.04
C ILE A 61 0.75 -14.47 4.27
N GLY A 62 1.75 -13.60 4.09
CA GLY A 62 2.45 -12.92 5.19
C GLY A 62 1.51 -12.11 6.08
N ILE A 63 0.57 -11.36 5.47
CA ILE A 63 -0.44 -10.59 6.21
C ILE A 63 -1.33 -11.53 7.03
N ILE A 64 -1.86 -12.60 6.43
CA ILE A 64 -2.73 -13.57 7.12
C ILE A 64 -1.99 -14.20 8.30
N VAL A 65 -0.77 -14.67 8.09
CA VAL A 65 0.06 -15.24 9.16
C VAL A 65 0.36 -14.21 10.24
N GLY A 66 0.66 -12.97 9.86
CA GLY A 66 0.86 -11.87 10.80
C GLY A 66 -0.36 -11.62 11.70
N TYR A 67 -1.56 -11.61 11.14
CA TYR A 67 -2.80 -11.50 11.93
C TYR A 67 -3.03 -12.69 12.86
N ILE A 68 -2.74 -13.91 12.41
CA ILE A 68 -2.86 -15.11 13.25
C ILE A 68 -1.87 -15.03 14.41
N VAL A 69 -0.61 -14.68 14.15
CA VAL A 69 0.42 -14.55 15.19
C VAL A 69 0.05 -13.43 16.17
N ALA A 70 -0.42 -12.29 15.69
CA ALA A 70 -0.87 -11.18 16.54
C ALA A 70 -2.06 -11.59 17.41
N ALA A 71 -3.01 -12.38 16.88
CA ALA A 71 -4.13 -12.92 17.67
C ALA A 71 -3.65 -13.88 18.77
N ILE A 72 -2.70 -14.78 18.45
CA ILE A 72 -2.10 -15.69 19.43
C ILE A 72 -1.34 -14.91 20.52
N MET A 73 -0.54 -13.91 20.12
CA MET A 73 0.15 -13.02 21.06
C MET A 73 -0.86 -12.31 21.98
N GLY A 74 -2.01 -11.88 21.43
CA GLY A 74 -3.09 -11.28 22.20
C GLY A 74 -3.70 -12.21 23.26
N CYS A 75 -3.64 -13.53 23.07
CA CYS A 75 -4.09 -14.49 24.10
C CYS A 75 -3.06 -14.72 25.22
N VAL A 76 -1.77 -14.46 24.96
CA VAL A 76 -0.67 -14.81 25.87
C VAL A 76 -0.06 -13.58 26.56
N LEU A 77 0.01 -12.44 25.85
CA LEU A 77 0.69 -11.25 26.32
C LEU A 77 -0.30 -10.15 26.77
N PRO A 78 0.10 -9.28 27.71
CA PRO A 78 -0.73 -8.17 28.15
C PRO A 78 -0.92 -7.14 27.01
N HIS A 79 -2.18 -6.71 26.84
CA HIS A 79 -2.57 -5.78 25.75
C HIS A 79 -2.17 -4.35 26.02
N THR A 80 -1.99 -3.98 27.30
CA THR A 80 -1.66 -2.63 27.74
C THR A 80 -0.27 -2.58 28.29
N ALA A 81 0.34 -1.42 28.19
CA ALA A 81 1.58 -1.06 28.86
C ALA A 81 1.46 0.34 29.43
N VAL A 82 2.29 0.67 30.41
CA VAL A 82 2.30 1.98 31.06
C VAL A 82 3.55 2.72 30.59
N THR A 83 3.37 3.96 30.14
CA THR A 83 4.50 4.85 29.80
C THR A 83 5.21 5.28 31.09
N ALA A 84 6.45 5.77 30.98
CA ALA A 84 7.21 6.33 32.11
C ALA A 84 6.44 7.44 32.87
N ASP A 85 5.52 8.11 32.20
CA ASP A 85 4.64 9.15 32.75
C ASP A 85 3.37 8.59 33.43
N GLY A 86 3.24 7.28 33.59
CA GLY A 86 2.09 6.64 34.25
C GLY A 86 0.82 6.53 33.39
N VAL A 87 0.88 6.82 32.09
CA VAL A 87 -0.28 6.73 31.19
C VAL A 87 -0.37 5.34 30.58
N GLU A 88 -1.49 4.66 30.80
CA GLU A 88 -1.78 3.39 30.12
C GLU A 88 -2.02 3.61 28.63
N TYR A 89 -1.47 2.73 27.79
CA TYR A 89 -1.72 2.69 26.36
C TYR A 89 -1.85 1.26 25.86
N THR A 90 -2.63 1.09 24.78
CA THR A 90 -2.74 -0.19 24.08
C THR A 90 -1.55 -0.37 23.15
N LYS A 91 -0.90 -1.53 23.19
CA LYS A 91 0.23 -1.86 22.33
C LYS A 91 -0.18 -1.90 20.86
N SER A 92 0.73 -1.54 19.96
CA SER A 92 0.45 -1.35 18.52
C SER A 92 0.06 -2.63 17.80
N TRP A 93 0.55 -3.79 18.24
CA TRP A 93 0.26 -5.09 17.65
C TRP A 93 -1.09 -5.69 18.07
N VAL A 94 -1.76 -5.08 19.07
CA VAL A 94 -3.04 -5.60 19.60
C VAL A 94 -4.17 -5.37 18.62
N LEU A 95 -4.89 -6.45 18.28
CA LEU A 95 -6.05 -6.39 17.39
C LEU A 95 -7.25 -5.82 18.13
N ASN A 96 -7.81 -4.73 17.62
CA ASN A 96 -8.99 -4.09 18.19
C ASN A 96 -10.28 -4.62 17.52
N TRP A 97 -10.81 -5.70 18.05
CA TRP A 97 -12.02 -6.34 17.53
C TRP A 97 -13.27 -5.45 17.66
N ASN A 98 -13.32 -4.56 18.67
CA ASN A 98 -14.44 -3.64 18.84
C ASN A 98 -14.55 -2.67 17.65
N LYS A 99 -13.42 -2.15 17.16
CA LYS A 99 -13.41 -1.31 15.95
C LYS A 99 -13.90 -2.05 14.71
N VAL A 100 -13.62 -3.35 14.62
CA VAL A 100 -14.11 -4.19 13.52
C VAL A 100 -15.63 -4.41 13.64
N ALA A 101 -16.12 -4.66 14.84
CA ALA A 101 -17.55 -4.86 15.09
C ALA A 101 -18.38 -3.58 14.88
N GLU A 102 -17.82 -2.42 15.21
CA GLU A 102 -18.46 -1.11 15.02
C GLU A 102 -18.33 -0.57 13.59
N ALA A 103 -17.48 -1.18 12.77
CA ALA A 103 -17.24 -0.74 11.41
C ALA A 103 -18.50 -0.90 10.54
N LYS A 104 -18.87 0.15 9.83
CA LYS A 104 -19.99 0.10 8.89
C LYS A 104 -19.59 -0.70 7.64
N TRP A 105 -20.43 -1.65 7.26
CA TRP A 105 -20.24 -2.45 6.04
C TRP A 105 -20.24 -1.59 4.77
N ILE A 106 -21.04 -0.52 4.77
CA ILE A 106 -21.14 0.43 3.66
C ILE A 106 -21.03 1.83 4.24
N ALA A 107 -20.05 2.58 3.78
CA ALA A 107 -19.88 3.98 4.11
C ALA A 107 -19.95 4.80 2.82
N ILE A 108 -20.90 5.73 2.76
CA ILE A 108 -20.99 6.66 1.63
C ILE A 108 -19.95 7.76 1.87
N PRO A 109 -19.02 7.99 0.92
CA PRO A 109 -18.03 9.04 1.05
C PRO A 109 -18.71 10.41 1.07
N LYS A 110 -18.22 11.30 1.91
CA LYS A 110 -18.71 12.68 1.97
C LYS A 110 -18.14 13.45 0.79
N PHE A 111 -19.00 14.16 0.07
CA PHE A 111 -18.55 15.08 -0.97
C PHE A 111 -17.88 16.31 -0.34
N MET A 112 -16.70 16.67 -0.82
CA MET A 112 -15.86 17.77 -0.34
C MET A 112 -15.73 17.84 1.20
N PRO A 113 -15.16 16.81 1.85
CA PRO A 113 -15.01 16.78 3.31
C PRO A 113 -14.05 17.87 3.82
N VAL A 114 -13.15 18.34 2.95
CA VAL A 114 -12.17 19.39 3.22
C VAL A 114 -12.44 20.58 2.28
N LYS A 115 -12.40 21.79 2.80
CA LYS A 115 -12.54 23.00 1.98
C LYS A 115 -11.31 23.14 1.07
N PRO A 116 -11.49 23.36 -0.24
CA PRO A 116 -10.36 23.58 -1.14
C PRO A 116 -9.66 24.89 -0.78
N VAL A 117 -8.35 24.83 -0.62
CA VAL A 117 -7.50 26.00 -0.40
C VAL A 117 -6.51 26.08 -1.56
N PHE A 118 -6.44 27.22 -2.21
CA PHE A 118 -5.53 27.45 -3.32
C PHE A 118 -4.28 28.18 -2.79
N ASP A 119 -3.18 27.45 -2.64
CA ASP A 119 -1.89 27.99 -2.28
C ASP A 119 -0.86 27.62 -3.38
N LEU A 120 -0.27 28.63 -4.00
CA LEU A 120 0.69 28.44 -5.07
C LEU A 120 1.92 27.62 -4.62
N ARG A 121 2.30 27.73 -3.34
CA ARG A 121 3.40 26.97 -2.75
C ARG A 121 3.11 25.48 -2.66
N ALA A 122 1.84 25.09 -2.56
CA ALA A 122 1.41 23.70 -2.58
C ALA A 122 1.14 23.22 -4.01
N ILE A 123 0.58 24.08 -4.87
CA ILE A 123 0.23 23.73 -6.25
C ILE A 123 1.46 23.35 -7.07
N LEU A 124 2.55 24.10 -6.98
CA LEU A 124 3.75 23.86 -7.78
C LEU A 124 4.38 22.47 -7.55
N PRO A 125 4.64 22.02 -6.30
CA PRO A 125 5.15 20.68 -6.06
C PRO A 125 4.17 19.58 -6.54
N VAL A 126 2.87 19.78 -6.34
CA VAL A 126 1.85 18.82 -6.79
C VAL A 126 1.83 18.71 -8.31
N LEU A 127 1.94 19.82 -9.04
CA LEU A 127 2.05 19.80 -10.51
C LEU A 127 3.26 19.00 -10.99
N VAL A 128 4.42 19.19 -10.36
CA VAL A 128 5.61 18.39 -10.69
C VAL A 128 5.39 16.91 -10.43
N MET A 129 4.73 16.57 -9.30
CA MET A 129 4.39 15.17 -8.99
C MET A 129 3.43 14.57 -10.02
N PHE A 130 2.45 15.32 -10.51
CA PHE A 130 1.56 14.82 -11.58
C PHE A 130 2.28 14.56 -12.90
N VAL A 131 3.31 15.33 -13.24
CA VAL A 131 4.16 15.02 -14.41
C VAL A 131 4.93 13.71 -14.19
N VAL A 132 5.45 13.48 -12.98
CA VAL A 132 6.15 12.25 -12.63
C VAL A 132 5.22 11.04 -12.70
N THR A 133 4.00 11.13 -12.12
CA THR A 133 3.02 10.04 -12.20
C THR A 133 2.55 9.77 -13.62
N ALA A 134 2.41 10.78 -14.47
CA ALA A 134 2.09 10.56 -15.88
C ALA A 134 3.18 9.76 -16.61
N VAL A 135 4.46 10.04 -16.36
CA VAL A 135 5.59 9.25 -16.90
C VAL A 135 5.58 7.83 -16.36
N GLU A 136 5.27 7.65 -15.06
CA GLU A 136 5.14 6.33 -14.43
C GLU A 136 4.01 5.54 -15.08
N THR A 137 2.83 6.13 -15.26
CA THR A 137 1.66 5.50 -15.91
C THR A 137 1.99 5.05 -17.34
N VAL A 138 2.70 5.87 -18.13
CA VAL A 138 3.17 5.49 -19.47
C VAL A 138 4.10 4.27 -19.40
N GLY A 139 5.02 4.24 -18.43
CA GLY A 139 5.92 3.11 -18.21
C GLY A 139 5.19 1.83 -17.84
N ASP A 140 4.21 1.91 -16.92
CA ASP A 140 3.42 0.78 -16.46
C ASP A 140 2.53 0.19 -17.57
N ILE A 141 1.84 1.04 -18.31
CA ILE A 141 1.03 0.60 -19.47
C ILE A 141 1.92 -0.09 -20.50
N SER A 142 3.06 0.51 -20.83
CA SER A 142 4.02 -0.09 -21.76
C SER A 142 4.52 -1.45 -21.25
N GLY A 143 4.83 -1.55 -19.95
CA GLY A 143 5.26 -2.79 -19.32
C GLY A 143 4.19 -3.87 -19.35
N VAL A 144 2.93 -3.54 -19.07
CA VAL A 144 1.80 -4.48 -19.14
C VAL A 144 1.55 -4.93 -20.58
N MET A 145 1.61 -4.02 -21.54
CA MET A 145 1.40 -4.36 -22.95
C MET A 145 2.49 -5.27 -23.50
N VAL A 146 3.76 -4.96 -23.24
CA VAL A 146 4.88 -5.78 -23.67
C VAL A 146 4.93 -7.10 -22.88
N GLY A 147 4.84 -7.02 -21.56
CA GLY A 147 4.97 -8.18 -20.66
C GLY A 147 3.77 -9.13 -20.72
N GLY A 148 2.56 -8.60 -20.79
CA GLY A 148 1.31 -9.37 -20.77
C GLY A 148 0.77 -9.73 -22.14
N VAL A 149 0.58 -8.71 -22.98
CA VAL A 149 -0.06 -8.86 -24.31
C VAL A 149 0.93 -9.25 -25.40
N GLY A 150 2.22 -8.96 -25.24
CA GLY A 150 3.27 -9.28 -26.20
C GLY A 150 3.39 -8.29 -27.37
N ARG A 151 2.87 -7.08 -27.24
CA ARG A 151 3.00 -5.99 -28.22
C ARG A 151 3.28 -4.66 -27.53
N GLU A 152 3.73 -3.69 -28.26
CA GLU A 152 3.88 -2.31 -27.78
C GLU A 152 2.52 -1.64 -27.58
N ALA A 153 2.49 -0.69 -26.64
CA ALA A 153 1.32 0.15 -26.40
C ALA A 153 1.17 1.16 -27.54
N THR A 154 -0.06 1.41 -27.95
CA THR A 154 -0.36 2.46 -28.94
C THR A 154 -0.45 3.82 -28.24
N ASP A 155 -0.20 4.91 -28.97
CA ASP A 155 -0.31 6.28 -28.46
C ASP A 155 -1.70 6.56 -27.88
N LYS A 156 -2.74 5.96 -28.44
CA LYS A 156 -4.11 6.08 -27.95
C LYS A 156 -4.31 5.39 -26.61
N GLU A 157 -3.66 4.26 -26.37
CA GLU A 157 -3.71 3.54 -25.09
C GLU A 157 -2.91 4.31 -24.03
N LEU A 158 -1.75 4.84 -24.38
CA LEU A 158 -0.92 5.64 -23.48
C LEU A 158 -1.64 6.93 -23.07
N SER A 159 -2.13 7.70 -24.04
CA SER A 159 -2.84 8.96 -23.75
C SER A 159 -4.13 8.71 -22.99
N GLY A 160 -4.88 7.65 -23.31
CA GLY A 160 -6.08 7.24 -22.61
C GLY A 160 -5.81 6.87 -21.16
N GLY A 161 -4.72 6.15 -20.89
CA GLY A 161 -4.31 5.78 -19.53
C GLY A 161 -3.94 6.99 -18.67
N VAL A 162 -3.12 7.90 -19.19
CA VAL A 162 -2.77 9.15 -18.48
C VAL A 162 -3.99 10.01 -18.22
N MET A 163 -4.92 10.11 -19.19
CA MET A 163 -6.17 10.83 -18.99
C MET A 163 -7.05 10.19 -17.93
N CYS A 164 -7.15 8.88 -17.91
CA CYS A 164 -7.90 8.12 -16.89
C CYS A 164 -7.34 8.35 -15.49
N ASP A 165 -6.00 8.33 -15.34
CA ASP A 165 -5.31 8.58 -14.09
C ASP A 165 -5.58 10.02 -13.58
N GLY A 166 -5.48 11.02 -14.46
CA GLY A 166 -5.76 12.41 -14.13
C GLY A 166 -7.24 12.66 -13.74
N LEU A 167 -8.19 12.08 -14.48
CA LEU A 167 -9.62 12.18 -14.16
C LEU A 167 -9.95 11.44 -12.85
N GLY A 168 -9.37 10.24 -12.64
CA GLY A 168 -9.51 9.48 -11.40
C GLY A 168 -9.02 10.25 -10.19
N SER A 169 -7.84 10.88 -10.31
CA SER A 169 -7.26 11.74 -9.25
C SER A 169 -8.14 12.99 -8.99
N SER A 170 -8.71 13.58 -10.02
CA SER A 170 -9.61 14.72 -9.87
C SER A 170 -10.90 14.34 -9.14
N LEU A 171 -11.48 13.18 -9.47
CA LEU A 171 -12.62 12.63 -8.74
C LEU A 171 -12.28 12.28 -7.30
N ALA A 172 -11.13 11.65 -7.06
CA ALA A 172 -10.64 11.33 -5.72
C ALA A 172 -10.54 12.60 -4.85
N ALA A 173 -10.01 13.68 -5.39
CA ALA A 173 -9.90 14.96 -4.70
C ALA A 173 -11.27 15.53 -4.26
N LEU A 174 -12.34 15.37 -5.07
CA LEU A 174 -13.69 15.80 -4.70
C LEU A 174 -14.23 15.04 -3.47
N PHE A 175 -13.77 13.82 -3.24
CA PHE A 175 -14.14 13.05 -2.07
C PHE A 175 -13.09 13.11 -0.93
N GLY A 176 -12.07 13.97 -1.07
CA GLY A 176 -11.01 14.13 -0.07
C GLY A 176 -10.12 12.89 0.07
N VAL A 177 -10.01 12.10 -0.99
CA VAL A 177 -9.15 10.92 -1.07
C VAL A 177 -7.85 11.30 -1.78
N LEU A 178 -6.78 10.56 -1.50
CA LEU A 178 -5.49 10.76 -2.17
C LEU A 178 -5.60 10.51 -3.69
N PRO A 179 -4.72 11.16 -4.48
CA PRO A 179 -4.68 10.94 -5.92
C PRO A 179 -4.52 9.47 -6.28
N ASN A 180 -5.16 9.08 -7.36
CA ASN A 180 -4.99 7.76 -7.96
C ASN A 180 -3.65 7.68 -8.68
N THR A 181 -3.03 6.51 -8.73
CA THR A 181 -1.83 6.23 -9.55
C THR A 181 -1.80 4.76 -9.95
N SER A 182 -1.05 4.44 -10.99
CA SER A 182 -0.79 3.06 -11.38
C SER A 182 0.08 2.36 -10.33
N PHE A 183 -0.07 1.04 -10.21
CA PHE A 183 0.69 0.23 -9.25
C PHE A 183 1.70 -0.65 -9.99
N SER A 184 2.92 -0.14 -10.13
CA SER A 184 4.00 -0.72 -10.95
C SER A 184 4.35 -2.18 -10.62
N GLN A 185 4.14 -2.62 -9.37
CA GLN A 185 4.38 -4.00 -8.97
C GLN A 185 3.47 -5.00 -9.71
N ASN A 186 2.27 -4.57 -10.10
CA ASN A 186 1.34 -5.41 -10.86
C ASN A 186 1.83 -5.70 -12.28
N VAL A 187 2.67 -4.86 -12.85
CA VAL A 187 3.30 -5.10 -14.17
C VAL A 187 4.06 -6.43 -14.17
N GLY A 188 4.85 -6.69 -13.12
CA GLY A 188 5.56 -7.95 -12.94
C GLY A 188 4.62 -9.15 -12.80
N LEU A 189 3.51 -8.99 -12.08
CA LEU A 189 2.50 -10.02 -11.92
C LEU A 189 1.83 -10.37 -13.25
N VAL A 190 1.43 -9.37 -14.04
CA VAL A 190 0.85 -9.54 -15.36
C VAL A 190 1.84 -10.22 -16.33
N ALA A 191 3.11 -9.81 -16.30
CA ALA A 191 4.15 -10.42 -17.11
C ALA A 191 4.36 -11.92 -16.80
N MET A 192 4.22 -12.30 -15.52
CA MET A 192 4.35 -13.69 -15.07
C MET A 192 3.11 -14.55 -15.39
N THR A 193 1.93 -14.02 -15.11
CA THR A 193 0.67 -14.77 -15.19
C THR A 193 0.06 -14.74 -16.59
N LYS A 194 0.44 -13.77 -17.41
CA LYS A 194 -0.16 -13.49 -18.74
C LYS A 194 -1.68 -13.24 -18.67
N VAL A 195 -2.19 -12.88 -17.49
CA VAL A 195 -3.60 -12.51 -17.34
C VAL A 195 -3.76 -11.05 -17.74
N VAL A 196 -4.41 -10.83 -18.88
CA VAL A 196 -4.65 -9.50 -19.48
C VAL A 196 -6.13 -9.19 -19.63
N ASN A 197 -6.99 -9.95 -18.96
CA ASN A 197 -8.42 -9.70 -18.99
C ASN A 197 -8.75 -8.41 -18.20
N ARG A 198 -9.50 -7.51 -18.80
CA ARG A 198 -9.89 -6.22 -18.20
C ARG A 198 -10.60 -6.38 -16.86
N ILE A 199 -11.44 -7.41 -16.70
CA ILE A 199 -12.17 -7.69 -15.46
C ILE A 199 -11.21 -8.14 -14.34
N ALA A 200 -10.13 -8.85 -14.69
CA ALA A 200 -9.14 -9.32 -13.72
C ALA A 200 -8.12 -8.22 -13.33
N LEU A 201 -7.97 -7.18 -14.15
CA LEU A 201 -7.03 -6.07 -13.93
C LEU A 201 -7.71 -4.83 -13.33
N ALA A 202 -9.01 -4.74 -13.33
CA ALA A 202 -9.80 -3.69 -12.71
C ALA A 202 -10.07 -3.97 -11.22
#